data_868ccca2bb42d7605c94356eb94986ff
#
_entry.id   868ccca2bb42d7605c94356eb94986ff
#
_cell.length_a   1.000
_cell.length_b   1.000
_cell.length_c   1.000
_cell.angle_alpha   90.00
_cell.angle_beta   90.00
_cell.angle_gamma   90.00
#
_symmetry.space_group_name_H-M   'P 1'
#
loop_
_entity.id
_entity.type
_entity.pdbx_description
1 polymer ?
#
loop_
_entity_poly.entity_id
_entity_poly.type
_entity_poly.pdbx_seq_one_letter_code
_entity_poly.pdbx_strand_id
1 'polypeptide(L)'
;MDHFRFLFSPSAHALGQTILYSLFQSFIIFLCTWIILKLIPATSSRIKYAISYSAYMVITLSFIITLVYKLSTLPTFAVATNTMAQNPDKFVVWVSSSSPLFSFSYLDKYLPFLVGCYLAGIVWFAFRLAYNYLQTTRLRKNGLSALPADLMQSFEQLVKKINITKNPGIYFSSKITSPVMIGVLKPVILLPFAIINHLSVKQFEAILLHELAHIRRKDFGWNLVQSVADTILFFNPFAAWISKTIREEREKCCDEMVLQWSDPYHYAQSLLALQEPAQKQI
;
A
#
# COMPACT_ATOMS: atom_id res chain seq x y z
N MET A 1 35.17 6.48 8.88
CA MET A 1 34.91 5.29 9.72
C MET A 1 33.67 5.43 10.62
N ASP A 2 33.16 6.63 10.84
CA ASP A 2 32.05 6.88 11.78
C ASP A 2 30.64 6.48 11.28
N HIS A 3 30.46 6.35 10.00
CA HIS A 3 29.15 5.98 9.42
C HIS A 3 28.71 4.52 9.73
N PHE A 4 29.64 3.62 10.03
CA PHE A 4 29.31 2.23 10.43
C PHE A 4 29.01 2.08 11.93
N ARG A 5 29.37 3.05 12.76
CA ARG A 5 29.07 3.00 14.21
C ARG A 5 27.58 3.01 14.51
N PHE A 6 26.77 3.62 13.63
CA PHE A 6 25.31 3.61 13.78
C PHE A 6 24.73 2.19 13.75
N LEU A 7 25.22 1.32 12.88
CA LEU A 7 24.70 -0.07 12.75
C LEU A 7 24.94 -0.92 14.00
N PHE A 8 25.89 -0.52 14.84
CA PHE A 8 26.19 -1.15 16.14
C PHE A 8 25.59 -0.40 17.33
N SER A 9 24.77 0.62 17.07
CA SER A 9 24.10 1.37 18.11
C SER A 9 22.94 0.58 18.75
N PRO A 10 22.58 0.88 20.02
CA PRO A 10 21.42 0.26 20.66
C PRO A 10 20.11 0.46 19.89
N SER A 11 19.96 1.59 19.18
CA SER A 11 18.79 1.87 18.34
C SER A 11 18.73 0.98 17.10
N ALA A 12 19.85 0.70 16.44
CA ALA A 12 19.90 -0.25 15.34
C ALA A 12 19.57 -1.67 15.81
N HIS A 13 20.09 -2.08 16.98
CA HIS A 13 19.76 -3.36 17.58
C HIS A 13 18.26 -3.48 17.89
N ALA A 14 17.62 -2.42 18.44
CA ALA A 14 16.18 -2.36 18.66
C ALA A 14 15.38 -2.51 17.36
N LEU A 15 15.83 -1.86 16.27
CA LEU A 15 15.21 -1.98 14.95
C LEU A 15 15.33 -3.41 14.40
N GLY A 16 16.52 -4.02 14.47
CA GLY A 16 16.74 -5.39 14.03
C GLY A 16 15.86 -6.41 14.76
N GLN A 17 15.77 -6.29 16.09
CA GLN A 17 14.84 -7.09 16.87
C GLN A 17 13.38 -6.86 16.47
N THR A 18 12.98 -5.60 16.23
CA THR A 18 11.61 -5.27 15.78
C THR A 18 11.28 -5.97 14.47
N ILE A 19 12.20 -6.02 13.52
CA ILE A 19 12.03 -6.73 12.25
C ILE A 19 11.72 -8.21 12.49
N LEU A 20 12.50 -8.87 13.36
CA LEU A 20 12.29 -10.29 13.68
C LEU A 20 10.96 -10.53 14.40
N TYR A 21 10.63 -9.73 15.43
CA TYR A 21 9.34 -9.85 16.11
C TYR A 21 8.16 -9.61 15.20
N SER A 22 8.28 -8.64 14.28
CA SER A 22 7.20 -8.33 13.34
C SER A 22 6.89 -9.47 12.37
N LEU A 23 7.88 -10.27 11.99
CA LEU A 23 7.65 -11.47 11.16
C LEU A 23 6.77 -12.48 11.89
N PHE A 24 7.04 -12.71 13.18
CA PHE A 24 6.22 -13.64 13.97
C PHE A 24 4.81 -13.10 14.23
N GLN A 25 4.70 -11.82 14.61
CA GLN A 25 3.40 -11.16 14.81
C GLN A 25 2.54 -11.19 13.56
N SER A 26 3.13 -10.82 12.42
CA SER A 26 2.41 -10.80 11.14
C SER A 26 2.05 -12.19 10.64
N PHE A 27 2.83 -13.22 10.94
CA PHE A 27 2.46 -14.62 10.66
C PHE A 27 1.16 -15.02 11.37
N ILE A 28 1.04 -14.70 12.66
CA ILE A 28 -0.17 -15.00 13.44
C ILE A 28 -1.39 -14.25 12.86
N ILE A 29 -1.24 -12.94 12.62
CA ILE A 29 -2.32 -12.11 12.06
C ILE A 29 -2.72 -12.62 10.67
N PHE A 30 -1.74 -12.97 9.83
CA PHE A 30 -1.95 -13.56 8.52
C PHE A 30 -2.75 -14.86 8.61
N LEU A 31 -2.34 -15.78 9.49
CA LEU A 31 -3.01 -17.08 9.66
C LEU A 31 -4.48 -16.90 10.08
N CYS A 32 -4.73 -16.05 11.08
CA CYS A 32 -6.08 -15.71 11.51
C CYS A 32 -6.92 -15.10 10.36
N THR A 33 -6.34 -14.14 9.64
CA THR A 33 -6.99 -13.48 8.51
C THR A 33 -7.31 -14.49 7.39
N TRP A 34 -6.37 -15.35 7.04
CA TRP A 34 -6.55 -16.38 6.03
C TRP A 34 -7.68 -17.35 6.37
N ILE A 35 -7.76 -17.80 7.62
CA ILE A 35 -8.85 -18.68 8.11
C ILE A 35 -10.20 -17.94 7.98
N ILE A 36 -10.28 -16.68 8.47
CA ILE A 36 -11.51 -15.89 8.41
C ILE A 36 -11.96 -15.68 6.96
N LEU A 37 -11.04 -15.34 6.05
CA LEU A 37 -11.37 -15.12 4.64
C LEU A 37 -11.87 -16.38 3.93
N LYS A 38 -11.44 -17.59 4.36
CA LYS A 38 -11.97 -18.86 3.85
C LYS A 38 -13.38 -19.15 4.32
N LEU A 39 -13.77 -18.68 5.48
CA LEU A 39 -15.12 -18.87 6.03
C LEU A 39 -16.16 -17.93 5.40
N ILE A 40 -15.72 -16.83 4.81
CA ILE A 40 -16.61 -15.82 4.20
C ILE A 40 -16.93 -16.22 2.75
N PRO A 41 -18.23 -16.17 2.34
CA PRO A 41 -18.65 -16.46 0.99
C PRO A 41 -17.90 -15.64 -0.07
N ALA A 42 -17.73 -16.21 -1.27
CA ALA A 42 -17.02 -15.55 -2.38
C ALA A 42 -17.68 -14.23 -2.83
N THR A 43 -19.00 -14.13 -2.65
CA THR A 43 -19.83 -12.98 -3.04
C THR A 43 -19.73 -11.78 -2.10
N SER A 44 -18.91 -11.84 -1.05
CA SER A 44 -18.81 -10.80 -0.03
C SER A 44 -17.51 -9.99 -0.12
N SER A 45 -17.16 -9.51 -1.32
CA SER A 45 -15.89 -8.80 -1.57
C SER A 45 -15.69 -7.58 -0.66
N ARG A 46 -16.75 -6.84 -0.35
CA ARG A 46 -16.67 -5.68 0.57
C ARG A 46 -16.21 -6.07 1.97
N ILE A 47 -16.74 -7.18 2.51
CA ILE A 47 -16.37 -7.68 3.84
C ILE A 47 -14.93 -8.18 3.81
N LYS A 48 -14.55 -8.96 2.78
CA LYS A 48 -13.18 -9.46 2.60
C LYS A 48 -12.18 -8.32 2.48
N TYR A 49 -12.50 -7.30 1.69
CA TYR A 49 -11.69 -6.08 1.59
C TYR A 49 -11.49 -5.41 2.95
N ALA A 50 -12.57 -5.18 3.69
CA ALA A 50 -12.51 -4.51 5.00
C ALA A 50 -11.68 -5.30 6.01
N ILE A 51 -11.87 -6.62 6.10
CA ILE A 51 -11.11 -7.50 7.01
C ILE A 51 -9.62 -7.51 6.62
N SER A 52 -9.31 -7.70 5.33
CA SER A 52 -7.91 -7.71 4.85
C SER A 52 -7.23 -6.37 5.11
N TYR A 53 -7.93 -5.26 4.87
CA TYR A 53 -7.41 -3.92 5.11
C TYR A 53 -7.18 -3.65 6.60
N SER A 54 -8.13 -4.06 7.47
CA SER A 54 -8.00 -3.95 8.92
C SER A 54 -6.82 -4.78 9.44
N ALA A 55 -6.69 -6.03 9.01
CA ALA A 55 -5.58 -6.90 9.38
C ALA A 55 -4.24 -6.31 8.95
N TYR A 56 -4.17 -5.74 7.75
CA TYR A 56 -2.98 -5.07 7.25
C TYR A 56 -2.58 -3.84 8.09
N MET A 57 -3.57 -3.03 8.50
CA MET A 57 -3.33 -1.91 9.40
C MET A 57 -2.87 -2.39 10.79
N VAL A 58 -3.41 -3.49 11.31
CA VAL A 58 -2.97 -4.09 12.58
C VAL A 58 -1.51 -4.54 12.48
N ILE A 59 -1.08 -5.18 11.38
CA ILE A 59 0.33 -5.54 11.16
C ILE A 59 1.21 -4.28 11.16
N THR A 60 0.80 -3.25 10.44
CA THR A 60 1.56 -1.99 10.34
C THR A 60 1.70 -1.32 11.71
N LEU A 61 0.60 -1.23 12.45
CA LEU A 61 0.57 -0.64 13.79
C LEU A 61 1.38 -1.47 14.79
N SER A 62 1.30 -2.81 14.75
CA SER A 62 2.08 -3.68 15.63
C SER A 62 3.58 -3.50 15.41
N PHE A 63 4.03 -3.35 14.16
CA PHE A 63 5.43 -3.03 13.84
C PHE A 63 5.85 -1.69 14.46
N ILE A 64 5.05 -0.64 14.27
CA ILE A 64 5.34 0.70 14.80
C ILE A 64 5.37 0.69 16.34
N ILE A 65 4.38 0.07 16.96
CA ILE A 65 4.28 -0.03 18.43
C ILE A 65 5.48 -0.79 18.99
N THR A 66 5.84 -1.94 18.38
CA THR A 66 7.00 -2.72 18.81
C THR A 66 8.29 -1.92 18.69
N LEU A 67 8.47 -1.16 17.60
CA LEU A 67 9.61 -0.29 17.40
C LEU A 67 9.69 0.81 18.47
N VAL A 68 8.59 1.52 18.68
CA VAL A 68 8.52 2.58 19.70
C VAL A 68 8.79 2.03 21.09
N TYR A 69 8.20 0.89 21.45
CA TYR A 69 8.45 0.21 22.72
C TYR A 69 9.93 -0.14 22.89
N LYS A 70 10.55 -0.76 21.87
CA LYS A 70 11.97 -1.12 21.92
C LYS A 70 12.88 0.10 22.02
N LEU A 71 12.55 1.19 21.37
CA LEU A 71 13.29 2.46 21.44
C LEU A 71 13.12 3.14 22.81
N SER A 72 11.93 3.08 23.42
CA SER A 72 11.69 3.66 24.76
C SER A 72 12.32 2.88 25.90
N THR A 73 12.58 1.58 25.70
CA THR A 73 13.23 0.71 26.68
C THR A 73 14.76 0.66 26.52
N LEU A 74 15.34 1.46 25.64
CA LEU A 74 16.80 1.59 25.56
C LEU A 74 17.32 2.12 26.88
N PRO A 75 18.44 1.54 27.43
CA PRO A 75 19.04 2.04 28.64
C PRO A 75 19.47 3.49 28.42
N THR A 76 18.85 4.40 29.14
CA THR A 76 19.30 5.79 29.21
C THR A 76 20.68 5.75 29.87
N PHE A 77 21.70 6.25 29.19
CA PHE A 77 23.02 6.45 29.81
C PHE A 77 22.86 7.53 30.92
N ALA A 78 22.43 7.13 32.09
CA ALA A 78 22.66 7.92 33.27
C ALA A 78 24.18 7.84 33.50
N VAL A 79 24.87 8.85 33.02
CA VAL A 79 26.27 9.05 33.43
C VAL A 79 26.24 9.27 34.94
N ALA A 80 26.50 8.23 35.68
CA ALA A 80 26.76 8.33 37.11
C ALA A 80 28.11 9.03 37.29
N THR A 81 28.16 10.33 37.01
CA THR A 81 29.35 11.17 37.10
C THR A 81 29.82 11.36 38.55
N ASN A 82 29.01 10.94 39.56
CA ASN A 82 29.33 11.17 40.96
C ASN A 82 29.89 9.93 41.69
N THR A 83 30.01 8.77 41.06
CA THR A 83 30.54 7.56 41.74
C THR A 83 31.90 7.07 41.24
N MET A 84 32.41 7.63 40.13
CA MET A 84 33.74 7.23 39.62
C MET A 84 34.94 7.74 40.47
N ALA A 85 34.71 8.72 41.37
CA ALA A 85 35.81 9.27 42.19
C ALA A 85 36.17 8.43 43.41
N GLN A 86 35.38 7.41 43.79
CA GLN A 86 35.61 6.70 45.06
C GLN A 86 35.92 5.20 44.98
N ASN A 87 35.72 4.50 43.84
CA ASN A 87 36.07 3.09 43.70
C ASN A 87 36.32 2.66 42.26
N PRO A 88 37.56 2.51 41.79
CA PRO A 88 37.88 2.12 40.40
C PRO A 88 37.57 0.65 40.09
N ASP A 89 37.29 -0.19 41.08
CA ASP A 89 37.10 -1.64 40.90
C ASP A 89 35.63 -2.08 40.82
N LYS A 90 34.66 -1.16 40.78
CA LYS A 90 33.28 -1.55 40.58
C LYS A 90 32.98 -1.76 39.09
N PHE A 91 33.10 -3.02 38.69
CA PHE A 91 32.59 -3.55 37.44
C PHE A 91 31.08 -3.23 37.34
N VAL A 92 30.70 -2.39 36.38
CA VAL A 92 29.29 -2.08 36.14
C VAL A 92 28.64 -3.31 35.51
N VAL A 93 27.91 -4.08 36.29
CA VAL A 93 27.10 -5.18 35.82
C VAL A 93 25.87 -4.57 35.13
N TRP A 94 25.78 -4.76 33.84
CA TRP A 94 24.60 -4.41 33.08
C TRP A 94 23.44 -5.34 33.46
N VAL A 95 22.53 -4.88 34.31
CA VAL A 95 21.30 -5.59 34.59
C VAL A 95 20.33 -5.26 33.46
N SER A 96 20.30 -6.10 32.44
CA SER A 96 19.21 -6.10 31.44
C SER A 96 17.94 -6.62 32.11
N SER A 97 17.08 -5.75 32.56
CA SER A 97 15.84 -6.06 33.29
C SER A 97 14.65 -6.43 32.42
N SER A 98 14.85 -7.15 31.33
CA SER A 98 13.75 -7.79 30.62
C SER A 98 14.27 -8.99 29.84
N SER A 99 14.02 -10.20 30.40
CA SER A 99 14.12 -11.43 29.62
C SER A 99 12.95 -11.40 28.60
N PRO A 100 13.19 -11.19 27.29
CA PRO A 100 12.14 -11.32 26.30
C PRO A 100 11.68 -12.78 26.27
N LEU A 101 10.38 -13.01 26.10
CA LEU A 101 9.79 -14.35 25.95
C LEU A 101 10.46 -15.17 24.83
N PHE A 102 11.15 -14.51 23.91
CA PHE A 102 12.00 -15.10 22.88
C PHE A 102 13.31 -14.30 22.80
N SER A 103 14.43 -14.92 23.17
CA SER A 103 15.76 -14.35 22.98
C SER A 103 16.35 -14.87 21.68
N PHE A 104 16.61 -13.98 20.72
CA PHE A 104 17.32 -14.29 19.48
C PHE A 104 18.85 -14.05 19.62
N SER A 105 19.42 -14.32 20.77
CA SER A 105 20.82 -14.03 21.06
C SER A 105 21.83 -14.59 20.03
N TYR A 106 21.51 -15.71 19.40
CA TYR A 106 22.32 -16.24 18.27
C TYR A 106 22.29 -15.37 17.01
N LEU A 107 21.23 -14.57 16.82
CA LEU A 107 21.08 -13.69 15.66
C LEU A 107 21.64 -12.28 15.89
N ASP A 108 21.99 -11.94 17.14
CA ASP A 108 22.47 -10.59 17.50
C ASP A 108 23.69 -10.18 16.66
N LYS A 109 24.58 -11.12 16.32
CA LYS A 109 25.73 -10.89 15.45
C LYS A 109 25.36 -10.42 14.03
N TYR A 110 24.19 -10.84 13.53
CA TYR A 110 23.75 -10.55 12.17
C TYR A 110 22.79 -9.35 12.09
N LEU A 111 22.30 -8.85 13.24
CA LEU A 111 21.38 -7.72 13.29
C LEU A 111 21.91 -6.47 12.58
N PRO A 112 23.19 -6.06 12.70
CA PRO A 112 23.71 -4.89 11.99
C PRO A 112 23.59 -5.01 10.47
N PHE A 113 23.87 -6.21 9.93
CA PHE A 113 23.72 -6.49 8.50
C PHE A 113 22.26 -6.44 8.07
N LEU A 114 21.35 -7.07 8.84
CA LEU A 114 19.90 -7.05 8.58
C LEU A 114 19.35 -5.63 8.58
N VAL A 115 19.75 -4.80 9.54
CA VAL A 115 19.35 -3.37 9.61
C VAL A 115 19.90 -2.60 8.42
N GLY A 116 21.15 -2.84 8.02
CA GLY A 116 21.74 -2.22 6.84
C GLY A 116 20.94 -2.52 5.56
N CYS A 117 20.59 -3.81 5.34
CA CYS A 117 19.75 -4.23 4.23
C CYS A 117 18.33 -3.61 4.30
N TYR A 118 17.75 -3.54 5.49
CA TYR A 118 16.43 -2.92 5.69
C TYR A 118 16.45 -1.43 5.36
N LEU A 119 17.43 -0.68 5.84
CA LEU A 119 17.55 0.76 5.55
C LEU A 119 17.78 1.02 4.06
N ALA A 120 18.64 0.25 3.40
CA ALA A 120 18.84 0.33 1.96
C ALA A 120 17.53 0.05 1.20
N GLY A 121 16.78 -0.98 1.61
CA GLY A 121 15.47 -1.30 1.05
C GLY A 121 14.44 -0.18 1.25
N ILE A 122 14.34 0.41 2.44
CA ILE A 122 13.45 1.54 2.71
C ILE A 122 13.75 2.71 1.76
N VAL A 123 15.03 3.08 1.60
CA VAL A 123 15.43 4.17 0.69
C VAL A 123 15.04 3.86 -0.75
N TRP A 124 15.28 2.63 -1.21
CA TRP A 124 14.92 2.20 -2.55
C TRP A 124 13.40 2.24 -2.79
N PHE A 125 12.60 1.64 -1.90
CA PHE A 125 11.14 1.60 -2.06
C PHE A 125 10.50 2.97 -1.87
N ALA A 126 11.02 3.82 -0.98
CA ALA A 126 10.58 5.20 -0.82
C ALA A 126 10.87 6.05 -2.09
N PHE A 127 12.07 5.89 -2.66
CA PHE A 127 12.40 6.53 -3.93
C PHE A 127 11.47 6.06 -5.06
N ARG A 128 11.23 4.76 -5.18
CA ARG A 128 10.30 4.19 -6.15
C ARG A 128 8.88 4.72 -5.97
N LEU A 129 8.40 4.80 -4.73
CA LEU A 129 7.07 5.36 -4.42
C LEU A 129 6.97 6.83 -4.84
N ALA A 130 7.96 7.65 -4.47
CA ALA A 130 8.02 9.06 -4.84
C ALA A 130 8.10 9.24 -6.36
N TYR A 131 8.93 8.46 -7.04
CA TYR A 131 9.06 8.50 -8.50
C TYR A 131 7.72 8.17 -9.19
N ASN A 132 7.05 7.08 -8.79
CA ASN A 132 5.76 6.69 -9.35
C ASN A 132 4.68 7.75 -9.09
N TYR A 133 4.67 8.36 -7.91
CA TYR A 133 3.76 9.44 -7.58
C TYR A 133 4.01 10.69 -8.44
N LEU A 134 5.27 11.08 -8.64
CA LEU A 134 5.64 12.21 -9.50
C LEU A 134 5.30 11.93 -10.97
N GLN A 135 5.54 10.73 -11.46
CA GLN A 135 5.14 10.31 -12.82
C GLN A 135 3.63 10.44 -13.01
N THR A 136 2.84 9.91 -12.06
CA THR A 136 1.39 9.98 -12.09
C THR A 136 0.88 11.42 -12.09
N THR A 137 1.49 12.31 -11.31
CA THR A 137 1.11 13.73 -11.28
C THR A 137 1.49 14.48 -12.56
N ARG A 138 2.58 14.08 -13.26
CA ARG A 138 2.96 14.63 -14.56
C ARG A 138 1.99 14.26 -15.67
N LEU A 139 1.41 13.05 -15.64
CA LEU A 139 0.36 12.63 -16.59
C LEU A 139 -0.87 13.55 -16.55
N ARG A 140 -1.16 14.16 -15.40
CA ARG A 140 -2.27 15.08 -15.20
C ARG A 140 -2.10 16.43 -15.91
N LYS A 141 -0.87 16.81 -16.25
CA LYS A 141 -0.57 18.17 -16.78
C LYS A 141 -0.31 18.19 -18.27
N ASN A 142 0.07 17.09 -18.89
CA ASN A 142 0.64 17.08 -20.23
C ASN A 142 -0.06 16.07 -21.17
N GLY A 143 -0.44 16.51 -22.36
CA GLY A 143 -0.99 15.64 -23.40
C GLY A 143 -2.45 15.26 -23.14
N LEU A 144 -3.22 16.16 -22.54
CA LEU A 144 -4.63 15.98 -22.28
C LEU A 144 -5.46 16.60 -23.42
N SER A 145 -6.48 15.87 -23.86
CA SER A 145 -7.50 16.34 -24.81
C SER A 145 -8.88 16.22 -24.18
N ALA A 146 -9.75 17.18 -24.47
CA ALA A 146 -11.13 17.14 -24.00
C ALA A 146 -11.89 15.99 -24.66
N LEU A 147 -12.91 15.47 -23.97
CA LEU A 147 -13.84 14.52 -24.55
C LEU A 147 -14.77 15.21 -25.54
N PRO A 148 -15.24 14.49 -26.60
CA PRO A 148 -16.39 14.92 -27.42
C PRO A 148 -17.63 15.20 -26.58
N ALA A 149 -18.48 16.14 -27.03
CA ALA A 149 -19.64 16.58 -26.24
C ALA A 149 -20.59 15.43 -25.87
N ASP A 150 -20.83 14.51 -26.79
CA ASP A 150 -21.71 13.35 -26.57
C ASP A 150 -21.21 12.44 -25.44
N LEU A 151 -19.89 12.14 -25.41
CA LEU A 151 -19.27 11.34 -24.37
C LEU A 151 -19.23 12.08 -23.04
N MET A 152 -19.08 13.39 -23.06
CA MET A 152 -19.11 14.22 -21.85
C MET A 152 -20.50 14.23 -21.24
N GLN A 153 -21.57 14.31 -22.05
CA GLN A 153 -22.94 14.22 -21.56
C GLN A 153 -23.23 12.86 -20.92
N SER A 154 -22.82 11.75 -21.54
CA SER A 154 -22.94 10.41 -20.97
C SER A 154 -22.18 10.30 -19.63
N PHE A 155 -20.97 10.84 -19.55
CA PHE A 155 -20.19 10.87 -18.32
C PHE A 155 -20.90 11.62 -17.19
N GLU A 156 -21.43 12.81 -17.45
CA GLU A 156 -22.16 13.59 -16.45
C GLU A 156 -23.43 12.88 -15.95
N GLN A 157 -24.12 12.17 -16.83
CA GLN A 157 -25.27 11.34 -16.45
C GLN A 157 -24.86 10.21 -15.53
N LEU A 158 -23.74 9.52 -15.82
CA LEU A 158 -23.20 8.46 -14.95
C LEU A 158 -22.77 8.99 -13.59
N VAL A 159 -22.08 10.14 -13.53
CA VAL A 159 -21.67 10.78 -12.27
C VAL A 159 -22.87 11.07 -11.38
N LYS A 160 -23.97 11.60 -11.97
CA LYS A 160 -25.23 11.84 -11.26
C LYS A 160 -25.88 10.53 -10.81
N LYS A 161 -25.94 9.52 -11.70
CA LYS A 161 -26.57 8.22 -11.46
C LYS A 161 -25.95 7.48 -10.27
N ILE A 162 -24.63 7.53 -10.11
CA ILE A 162 -23.93 6.88 -9.00
C ILE A 162 -23.68 7.80 -7.80
N ASN A 163 -24.26 8.98 -7.80
CA ASN A 163 -24.28 9.94 -6.69
C ASN A 163 -22.86 10.32 -6.19
N ILE A 164 -21.98 10.72 -7.11
CA ILE A 164 -20.65 11.24 -6.77
C ILE A 164 -20.77 12.73 -6.47
N THR A 165 -20.42 13.13 -5.25
CA THR A 165 -20.53 14.53 -4.78
C THR A 165 -19.47 15.47 -5.39
N LYS A 166 -18.31 14.94 -5.75
CA LYS A 166 -17.21 15.70 -6.37
C LYS A 166 -17.23 15.42 -7.86
N ASN A 167 -17.41 16.46 -8.67
CA ASN A 167 -17.36 16.30 -10.14
C ASN A 167 -15.91 15.99 -10.57
N PRO A 168 -15.57 14.75 -10.99
CA PRO A 168 -14.24 14.40 -11.43
C PRO A 168 -13.96 14.99 -12.82
N GLY A 169 -12.71 15.40 -13.06
CA GLY A 169 -12.27 15.72 -14.41
C GLY A 169 -12.12 14.45 -15.25
N ILE A 170 -12.38 14.55 -16.55
CA ILE A 170 -12.14 13.44 -17.48
C ILE A 170 -11.45 13.96 -18.73
N TYR A 171 -10.41 13.27 -19.20
CA TYR A 171 -9.62 13.66 -20.36
C TYR A 171 -9.09 12.44 -21.10
N PHE A 172 -8.85 12.59 -22.40
CA PHE A 172 -8.04 11.65 -23.17
C PHE A 172 -6.55 11.95 -23.00
N SER A 173 -5.75 10.90 -22.99
CA SER A 173 -4.30 10.99 -22.93
C SER A 173 -3.65 10.01 -23.91
N SER A 174 -2.66 10.52 -24.67
CA SER A 174 -1.83 9.69 -25.55
C SER A 174 -0.70 8.94 -24.83
N LYS A 175 -0.53 9.19 -23.53
CA LYS A 175 0.60 8.66 -22.72
C LYS A 175 0.26 7.42 -21.90
N ILE A 176 -0.98 6.96 -21.99
CA ILE A 176 -1.47 5.81 -21.22
C ILE A 176 -2.07 4.77 -22.18
N THR A 177 -1.98 3.52 -21.79
CA THR A 177 -2.52 2.36 -22.52
C THR A 177 -3.80 1.82 -21.92
N SER A 178 -4.07 2.12 -20.65
CA SER A 178 -5.27 1.72 -19.93
C SER A 178 -5.90 2.92 -19.21
N PRO A 179 -7.21 2.91 -18.92
CA PRO A 179 -7.86 3.90 -18.08
C PRO A 179 -7.15 4.02 -16.73
N VAL A 180 -7.01 5.23 -16.21
CA VAL A 180 -6.37 5.49 -14.91
C VAL A 180 -7.05 6.64 -14.20
N MET A 181 -7.37 6.45 -12.93
CA MET A 181 -7.85 7.49 -12.04
C MET A 181 -6.69 8.08 -11.22
N ILE A 182 -6.57 9.41 -11.20
CA ILE A 182 -5.49 10.14 -10.54
C ILE A 182 -6.06 11.21 -9.61
N GLY A 183 -5.51 11.30 -8.40
CA GLY A 183 -5.74 12.40 -7.46
C GLY A 183 -6.70 12.08 -6.32
N VAL A 184 -6.32 12.52 -5.09
CA VAL A 184 -7.10 12.33 -3.85
C VAL A 184 -8.20 13.39 -3.69
N LEU A 185 -7.82 14.67 -3.84
CA LEU A 185 -8.70 15.81 -3.55
C LEU A 185 -9.53 16.23 -4.77
N LYS A 186 -8.93 16.18 -5.94
CA LYS A 186 -9.55 16.48 -7.23
C LYS A 186 -9.30 15.30 -8.15
N PRO A 187 -10.17 14.28 -8.16
CA PRO A 187 -9.98 13.10 -8.98
C PRO A 187 -10.11 13.46 -10.47
N VAL A 188 -9.24 12.87 -11.28
CA VAL A 188 -9.22 13.00 -12.73
C VAL A 188 -9.13 11.60 -13.33
N ILE A 189 -10.01 11.28 -14.26
CA ILE A 189 -9.97 10.06 -15.04
C ILE A 189 -9.22 10.37 -16.34
N LEU A 190 -8.21 9.59 -16.64
CA LEU A 190 -7.52 9.62 -17.92
C LEU A 190 -7.88 8.38 -18.72
N LEU A 191 -8.26 8.58 -19.98
CA LEU A 191 -8.63 7.53 -20.92
C LEU A 191 -7.62 7.49 -22.06
N PRO A 192 -7.16 6.32 -22.51
CA PRO A 192 -6.33 6.24 -23.70
C PRO A 192 -7.14 6.52 -24.98
N PHE A 193 -6.53 7.19 -25.95
CA PHE A 193 -7.19 7.47 -27.24
C PHE A 193 -7.67 6.21 -27.97
N ALA A 194 -6.98 5.08 -27.78
CA ALA A 194 -7.33 3.81 -28.40
C ALA A 194 -8.76 3.34 -28.05
N ILE A 195 -9.30 3.77 -26.91
CA ILE A 195 -10.66 3.39 -26.48
C ILE A 195 -11.74 3.91 -27.43
N ILE A 196 -11.55 5.09 -28.07
CA ILE A 196 -12.60 5.74 -28.87
C ILE A 196 -12.98 4.90 -30.09
N ASN A 197 -12.01 4.25 -30.73
CA ASN A 197 -12.20 3.59 -32.02
C ASN A 197 -12.66 2.14 -31.93
N HIS A 198 -12.65 1.54 -30.72
CA HIS A 198 -12.83 0.10 -30.55
C HIS A 198 -14.00 -0.27 -29.63
N LEU A 199 -14.65 0.70 -28.97
CA LEU A 199 -15.71 0.43 -28.01
C LEU A 199 -17.06 0.99 -28.45
N SER A 200 -18.11 0.19 -28.24
CA SER A 200 -19.48 0.70 -28.28
C SER A 200 -19.75 1.65 -27.12
N VAL A 201 -20.77 2.50 -27.24
CA VAL A 201 -21.16 3.44 -26.16
C VAL A 201 -21.40 2.71 -24.84
N LYS A 202 -22.07 1.55 -24.87
CA LYS A 202 -22.34 0.75 -23.66
C LYS A 202 -21.07 0.20 -23.02
N GLN A 203 -20.11 -0.25 -23.81
CA GLN A 203 -18.80 -0.71 -23.32
C GLN A 203 -18.00 0.45 -22.71
N PHE A 204 -18.03 1.63 -23.34
CA PHE A 204 -17.40 2.83 -22.82
C PHE A 204 -18.02 3.26 -21.47
N GLU A 205 -19.34 3.26 -21.36
CA GLU A 205 -20.05 3.55 -20.11
C GLU A 205 -19.69 2.55 -19.00
N ALA A 206 -19.54 1.28 -19.32
CA ALA A 206 -19.16 0.25 -18.34
C ALA A 206 -17.74 0.49 -17.78
N ILE A 207 -16.78 0.88 -18.62
CA ILE A 207 -15.43 1.28 -18.19
C ILE A 207 -15.48 2.53 -17.31
N LEU A 208 -16.26 3.54 -17.71
CA LEU A 208 -16.44 4.75 -16.91
C LEU A 208 -17.04 4.44 -15.54
N LEU A 209 -18.02 3.54 -15.47
CA LEU A 209 -18.62 3.10 -14.20
C LEU A 209 -17.58 2.45 -13.29
N HIS A 210 -16.65 1.67 -13.85
CA HIS A 210 -15.55 1.07 -13.08
C HIS A 210 -14.62 2.14 -12.48
N GLU A 211 -14.17 3.10 -13.29
CA GLU A 211 -13.32 4.20 -12.80
C GLU A 211 -14.06 5.10 -11.79
N LEU A 212 -15.34 5.35 -12.02
CA LEU A 212 -16.18 6.10 -11.10
C LEU A 212 -16.43 5.34 -9.79
N ALA A 213 -16.45 3.99 -9.80
CA ALA A 213 -16.53 3.17 -8.58
C ALA A 213 -15.31 3.40 -7.69
N HIS A 214 -14.10 3.46 -8.25
CA HIS A 214 -12.89 3.81 -7.49
C HIS A 214 -12.98 5.20 -6.84
N ILE A 215 -13.54 6.19 -7.56
CA ILE A 215 -13.73 7.55 -7.02
C ILE A 215 -14.74 7.54 -5.87
N ARG A 216 -15.89 6.88 -6.04
CA ARG A 216 -16.94 6.77 -5.02
C ARG A 216 -16.41 6.13 -3.73
N ARG A 217 -15.56 5.12 -3.86
CA ARG A 217 -14.92 4.38 -2.76
C ARG A 217 -13.71 5.11 -2.15
N LYS A 218 -13.21 6.17 -2.80
CA LYS A 218 -11.98 6.90 -2.43
C LYS A 218 -10.73 5.98 -2.44
N ASP A 219 -10.70 5.03 -3.36
CA ASP A 219 -9.67 4.00 -3.42
C ASP A 219 -8.25 4.56 -3.59
N PHE A 220 -8.09 5.72 -4.25
CA PHE A 220 -6.79 6.36 -4.41
C PHE A 220 -6.15 6.74 -3.07
N GLY A 221 -6.93 7.27 -2.13
CA GLY A 221 -6.44 7.62 -0.79
C GLY A 221 -6.01 6.38 0.01
N TRP A 222 -6.86 5.35 0.01
CA TRP A 222 -6.57 4.08 0.67
C TRP A 222 -5.37 3.36 0.06
N ASN A 223 -5.21 3.42 -1.27
CA ASN A 223 -4.05 2.87 -1.97
C ASN A 223 -2.76 3.60 -1.61
N LEU A 224 -2.80 4.92 -1.41
CA LEU A 224 -1.62 5.68 -0.98
C LEU A 224 -1.18 5.26 0.43
N VAL A 225 -2.12 5.14 1.38
CA VAL A 225 -1.83 4.63 2.74
C VAL A 225 -1.24 3.22 2.68
N GLN A 226 -1.83 2.33 1.88
CA GLN A 226 -1.33 0.97 1.66
C GLN A 226 0.09 0.99 1.07
N SER A 227 0.39 1.85 0.08
CA SER A 227 1.71 1.95 -0.54
C SER A 227 2.79 2.43 0.42
N VAL A 228 2.46 3.34 1.34
CA VAL A 228 3.38 3.75 2.41
C VAL A 228 3.67 2.59 3.35
N ALA A 229 2.64 1.86 3.77
CA ALA A 229 2.81 0.68 4.63
C ALA A 229 3.57 -0.46 3.90
N ASP A 230 3.30 -0.69 2.59
CA ASP A 230 4.08 -1.62 1.76
C ASP A 230 5.57 -1.25 1.71
N THR A 231 5.88 0.07 1.71
CA THR A 231 7.27 0.56 1.75
C THR A 231 7.93 0.25 3.09
N ILE A 232 7.22 0.37 4.20
CA ILE A 232 7.75 0.07 5.55
C ILE A 232 7.91 -1.44 5.74
N LEU A 233 6.95 -2.23 5.28
CA LEU A 233 6.85 -3.67 5.49
C LEU A 233 7.36 -4.50 4.28
N PHE A 234 8.15 -3.92 3.38
CA PHE A 234 8.58 -4.57 2.13
C PHE A 234 9.27 -5.93 2.35
N PHE A 235 9.93 -6.11 3.49
CA PHE A 235 10.63 -7.34 3.88
C PHE A 235 9.69 -8.45 4.37
N ASN A 236 8.41 -8.13 4.63
CA ASN A 236 7.47 -9.01 5.30
C ASN A 236 6.56 -9.75 4.30
N PRO A 237 6.76 -11.08 4.07
CA PRO A 237 5.98 -11.82 3.09
C PRO A 237 4.49 -11.93 3.44
N PHE A 238 4.15 -11.96 4.72
CA PHE A 238 2.76 -12.07 5.18
C PHE A 238 2.00 -10.76 4.94
N ALA A 239 2.65 -9.63 5.19
CA ALA A 239 2.12 -8.31 4.85
C ALA A 239 1.94 -8.16 3.33
N ALA A 240 2.91 -8.59 2.53
CA ALA A 240 2.84 -8.55 1.07
C ALA A 240 1.67 -9.39 0.52
N TRP A 241 1.42 -10.57 1.10
CA TRP A 241 0.29 -11.42 0.70
C TRP A 241 -1.05 -10.75 1.02
N ILE A 242 -1.24 -10.21 2.24
CA ILE A 242 -2.47 -9.50 2.60
C ILE A 242 -2.64 -8.26 1.72
N SER A 243 -1.56 -7.50 1.45
CA SER A 243 -1.58 -6.35 0.55
C SER A 243 -2.01 -6.72 -0.87
N LYS A 244 -1.61 -7.89 -1.38
CA LYS A 244 -2.10 -8.43 -2.65
C LYS A 244 -3.60 -8.73 -2.60
N THR A 245 -4.06 -9.40 -1.55
CA THR A 245 -5.48 -9.73 -1.34
C THR A 245 -6.34 -8.46 -1.28
N ILE A 246 -5.86 -7.39 -0.62
CA ILE A 246 -6.55 -6.09 -0.59
C ILE A 246 -6.75 -5.54 -2.00
N ARG A 247 -5.72 -5.61 -2.87
CA ARG A 247 -5.84 -5.16 -4.26
C ARG A 247 -6.88 -5.97 -5.03
N GLU A 248 -6.83 -7.29 -4.93
CA GLU A 248 -7.78 -8.20 -5.60
C GLU A 248 -9.23 -7.96 -5.15
N GLU A 249 -9.47 -7.86 -3.84
CA GLU A 249 -10.82 -7.63 -3.31
C GLU A 249 -11.32 -6.19 -3.60
N ARG A 250 -10.42 -5.20 -3.74
CA ARG A 250 -10.76 -3.86 -4.19
C ARG A 250 -11.31 -3.84 -5.61
N GLU A 251 -10.62 -4.52 -6.55
CA GLU A 251 -11.08 -4.65 -7.93
C GLU A 251 -12.45 -5.35 -7.99
N LYS A 252 -12.61 -6.48 -7.30
CA LYS A 252 -13.91 -7.18 -7.22
C LYS A 252 -15.04 -6.28 -6.69
N CYS A 253 -14.76 -5.43 -5.70
CA CYS A 253 -15.76 -4.49 -5.22
C CYS A 253 -16.16 -3.45 -6.27
N CYS A 254 -15.24 -3.03 -7.14
CA CYS A 254 -15.55 -2.12 -8.24
C CYS A 254 -16.35 -2.85 -9.32
N ASP A 255 -15.96 -4.09 -9.66
CA ASP A 255 -16.70 -4.94 -10.60
C ASP A 255 -18.14 -5.20 -10.13
N GLU A 256 -18.33 -5.57 -8.86
CA GLU A 256 -19.66 -5.74 -8.27
C GLU A 256 -20.51 -4.47 -8.36
N MET A 257 -19.90 -3.30 -8.25
CA MET A 257 -20.61 -2.03 -8.39
C MET A 257 -21.00 -1.76 -9.85
N VAL A 258 -20.15 -2.08 -10.81
CA VAL A 258 -20.44 -1.95 -12.24
C VAL A 258 -21.63 -2.85 -12.62
N LEU A 259 -21.64 -4.10 -12.15
CA LEU A 259 -22.72 -5.07 -12.42
C LEU A 259 -24.08 -4.67 -11.87
N GLN A 260 -24.15 -3.72 -10.93
CA GLN A 260 -25.44 -3.14 -10.49
C GLN A 260 -26.07 -2.18 -11.50
N TRP A 261 -25.27 -1.62 -12.42
CA TRP A 261 -25.67 -0.53 -13.30
C TRP A 261 -25.44 -0.81 -14.79
N SER A 262 -24.69 -1.84 -15.13
CA SER A 262 -24.34 -2.25 -16.49
C SER A 262 -24.66 -3.71 -16.72
N ASP A 263 -24.93 -4.05 -17.98
CA ASP A 263 -25.11 -5.45 -18.40
C ASP A 263 -23.78 -6.20 -18.29
N PRO A 264 -23.76 -7.41 -17.65
CA PRO A 264 -22.55 -8.21 -17.49
C PRO A 264 -21.84 -8.55 -18.80
N TYR A 265 -22.60 -8.79 -19.88
CA TYR A 265 -22.04 -9.12 -21.18
C TYR A 265 -21.25 -7.96 -21.78
N HIS A 266 -21.82 -6.76 -21.77
CA HIS A 266 -21.15 -5.55 -22.27
C HIS A 266 -19.92 -5.20 -21.42
N TYR A 267 -19.99 -5.41 -20.10
CA TYR A 267 -18.85 -5.20 -19.22
C TYR A 267 -17.72 -6.18 -19.51
N ALA A 268 -18.02 -7.49 -19.62
CA ALA A 268 -17.01 -8.49 -19.95
C ALA A 268 -16.33 -8.20 -21.31
N GLN A 269 -17.12 -7.83 -22.33
CA GLN A 269 -16.57 -7.42 -23.64
C GLN A 269 -15.65 -6.18 -23.54
N SER A 270 -16.00 -5.20 -22.70
CA SER A 270 -15.16 -4.01 -22.51
C SER A 270 -13.81 -4.34 -21.89
N LEU A 271 -13.77 -5.28 -20.92
CA LEU A 271 -12.52 -5.73 -20.31
C LEU A 271 -11.62 -6.48 -21.32
N LEU A 272 -12.21 -7.33 -22.18
CA LEU A 272 -11.47 -7.99 -23.26
C LEU A 272 -10.88 -6.99 -24.26
N ALA A 273 -11.68 -6.00 -24.68
CA ALA A 273 -11.24 -4.97 -25.60
C ALA A 273 -10.08 -4.10 -25.05
N LEU A 274 -9.98 -3.93 -23.72
CA LEU A 274 -8.87 -3.23 -23.08
C LEU A 274 -7.58 -4.08 -23.04
N GLN A 275 -7.68 -5.41 -23.08
CA GLN A 275 -6.51 -6.31 -23.06
C GLN A 275 -5.85 -6.47 -24.43
N GLU A 276 -6.60 -6.41 -25.52
CA GLU A 276 -6.08 -6.62 -26.89
C GLU A 276 -4.96 -5.64 -27.31
N PRO A 277 -5.04 -4.31 -27.05
CA PRO A 277 -3.96 -3.39 -27.43
C PRO A 277 -2.69 -3.59 -26.61
N ALA A 278 -2.79 -4.12 -25.40
CA ALA A 278 -1.61 -4.38 -24.55
C ALA A 278 -0.76 -5.55 -25.06
N GLN A 279 -1.34 -6.53 -25.76
CA GLN A 279 -0.64 -7.68 -26.32
C GLN A 279 0.06 -7.40 -27.66
N LYS A 280 -0.36 -6.37 -28.40
CA LYS A 280 0.24 -6.01 -29.71
C LYS A 280 1.49 -5.14 -29.61
N GLN A 281 1.92 -4.75 -28.41
CA GLN A 281 3.11 -3.90 -28.17
C GLN A 281 4.30 -4.66 -27.55
N ILE A 282 4.27 -5.99 -27.51
CA ILE A 282 5.37 -6.88 -27.17
C ILE A 282 5.86 -7.54 -28.48
#